data_5c9d8dc96804cf0bf6a9c805f7bb9958
#
_entry.id   5c9d8dc96804cf0bf6a9c805f7bb9958
#
_cell.length_a   1.000
_cell.length_b   1.000
_cell.length_c   1.000
_cell.angle_alpha   90.00
_cell.angle_beta   90.00
_cell.angle_gamma   90.00
#
_symmetry.space_group_name_H-M   'P 1'
#
loop_
_entity.id
_entity.type
_entity.pdbx_description
1 polymer ?
#
loop_
_entity_poly.entity_id
_entity_poly.type
_entity_poly.pdbx_seq_one_letter_code
_entity_poly.pdbx_strand_id
1 'polypeptide(L)'
;MNYYDYLSPIKQKKRVFISFHMDDLHAKTLLIEQAKSDKFDLEFINYALNEPFETKWKTQCEGRINQASVTICLIGRQTYSREAVIWELNKSYELGKKVFGIVIYRKEQNYWPQPLITYKSPVYYWDIPTIVNALNSP
;
A
#
# COMPACT_ATOMS: atom_id res chain seq x y z
N MET A 1 -33.33 9.22 5.74
CA MET A 1 -31.91 9.46 5.68
C MET A 1 -31.48 10.22 6.92
N ASN A 2 -30.50 9.72 7.59
CA ASN A 2 -29.95 10.28 8.78
C ASN A 2 -29.06 11.48 8.42
N TYR A 3 -29.01 12.48 9.29
CA TYR A 3 -28.15 13.64 9.11
C TYR A 3 -26.69 13.26 8.86
N TYR A 4 -26.22 12.21 9.55
CA TYR A 4 -24.85 11.74 9.40
C TYR A 4 -24.57 11.14 8.03
N ASP A 5 -25.58 10.67 7.33
CA ASP A 5 -25.41 10.15 5.98
C ASP A 5 -25.08 11.28 5.00
N TYR A 6 -25.46 12.50 5.34
CA TYR A 6 -25.06 13.69 4.59
C TYR A 6 -23.66 14.14 4.89
N LEU A 7 -23.29 14.09 6.18
CA LEU A 7 -22.01 14.61 6.65
C LEU A 7 -20.88 13.63 6.42
N SER A 8 -21.22 12.36 6.47
CA SER A 8 -20.38 11.30 6.01
C SER A 8 -20.92 10.90 4.66
N PRO A 9 -20.65 11.67 3.59
CA PRO A 9 -20.93 11.12 2.29
C PRO A 9 -20.27 9.78 2.31
N ILE A 10 -21.02 8.75 2.05
CA ILE A 10 -20.60 7.38 2.09
C ILE A 10 -19.24 7.33 1.43
N LYS A 11 -18.22 7.57 2.23
CA LYS A 11 -16.87 7.37 1.79
C LYS A 11 -16.75 5.89 1.63
N GLN A 12 -16.81 5.45 0.39
CA GLN A 12 -16.49 4.07 0.11
C GLN A 12 -15.18 3.78 0.81
N LYS A 13 -15.19 2.75 1.63
CA LYS A 13 -13.96 2.26 2.24
C LYS A 13 -12.94 2.08 1.14
N LYS A 14 -11.81 2.72 1.28
CA LYS A 14 -10.73 2.50 0.34
C LYS A 14 -10.07 1.17 0.68
N ARG A 15 -10.03 0.30 -0.30
CA ARG A 15 -9.33 -0.97 -0.20
C ARG A 15 -7.88 -0.75 -0.56
N VAL A 16 -6.99 -1.10 0.34
CA VAL A 16 -5.56 -0.85 0.21
C VAL A 16 -4.81 -2.17 0.16
N PHE A 17 -4.01 -2.35 -0.87
CA PHE A 17 -3.04 -3.42 -0.93
C PHE A 17 -1.69 -2.86 -0.46
N ILE A 18 -1.03 -3.56 0.47
CA ILE A 18 0.26 -3.13 0.99
C ILE A 18 1.35 -4.05 0.45
N SER A 19 2.27 -3.48 -0.32
CA SER A 19 3.44 -4.16 -0.83
C SER A 19 4.63 -3.83 0.08
N PHE A 20 5.28 -4.84 0.64
CA PHE A 20 6.35 -4.65 1.61
C PHE A 20 7.24 -5.88 1.68
N HIS A 21 8.46 -5.69 2.19
CA HIS A 21 9.35 -6.81 2.51
C HIS A 21 9.06 -7.31 3.92
N MET A 22 9.13 -8.61 4.12
CA MET A 22 8.77 -9.25 5.40
C MET A 22 9.54 -8.71 6.61
N ASP A 23 10.77 -8.26 6.42
CA ASP A 23 11.53 -7.62 7.50
C ASP A 23 10.86 -6.35 8.02
N ASP A 24 9.94 -5.77 7.25
CA ASP A 24 9.22 -4.55 7.59
C ASP A 24 7.77 -4.82 8.02
N LEU A 25 7.48 -6.05 8.42
CA LEU A 25 6.12 -6.43 8.86
C LEU A 25 5.58 -5.54 9.98
N HIS A 26 6.47 -5.10 10.87
CA HIS A 26 6.07 -4.19 11.97
C HIS A 26 5.47 -2.89 11.44
N ALA A 27 5.96 -2.37 10.34
CA ALA A 27 5.45 -1.16 9.73
C ALA A 27 4.05 -1.36 9.16
N LYS A 28 3.82 -2.48 8.48
CA LYS A 28 2.49 -2.85 8.00
C LYS A 28 1.50 -2.94 9.15
N THR A 29 1.88 -3.63 10.21
CA THR A 29 1.04 -3.79 11.40
C THR A 29 0.70 -2.44 12.02
N LEU A 30 1.70 -1.57 12.16
CA LEU A 30 1.50 -0.24 12.71
C LEU A 30 0.56 0.61 11.85
N LEU A 31 0.71 0.55 10.53
CA LEU A 31 -0.15 1.30 9.63
C LEU A 31 -1.62 0.85 9.77
N ILE A 32 -1.86 -0.45 9.81
CA ILE A 32 -3.20 -1.00 9.99
C ILE A 32 -3.79 -0.55 11.33
N GLU A 33 -3.00 -0.62 12.40
CA GLU A 33 -3.44 -0.22 13.74
C GLU A 33 -3.76 1.27 13.83
N GLN A 34 -2.92 2.10 13.22
CA GLN A 34 -3.16 3.55 13.20
C GLN A 34 -4.40 3.90 12.39
N ALA A 35 -4.63 3.20 11.28
CA ALA A 35 -5.83 3.40 10.48
C ALA A 35 -7.09 3.10 11.28
N LYS A 36 -7.08 2.03 12.08
CA LYS A 36 -8.21 1.68 12.96
C LYS A 36 -8.38 2.71 14.08
N SER A 37 -7.28 3.11 14.71
CA SER A 37 -7.30 4.02 15.85
C SER A 37 -7.82 5.39 15.48
N ASP A 38 -7.42 5.90 14.31
CA ASP A 38 -7.80 7.22 13.82
C ASP A 38 -9.12 7.21 13.04
N LYS A 39 -9.80 6.07 13.04
CA LYS A 39 -11.10 5.89 12.39
C LYS A 39 -11.07 6.16 10.89
N PHE A 40 -9.94 5.87 10.24
CA PHE A 40 -9.87 5.93 8.79
C PHE A 40 -10.67 4.78 8.21
N ASP A 41 -11.44 5.09 7.21
CA ASP A 41 -12.28 4.12 6.53
C ASP A 41 -11.46 3.37 5.47
N LEU A 42 -10.44 2.67 5.93
CA LEU A 42 -9.56 1.88 5.09
C LEU A 42 -9.82 0.40 5.31
N GLU A 43 -9.93 -0.32 4.22
CA GLU A 43 -10.00 -1.76 4.25
C GLU A 43 -8.68 -2.31 3.70
N PHE A 44 -7.89 -2.95 4.56
CA PHE A 44 -6.63 -3.55 4.15
C PHE A 44 -6.89 -4.98 3.69
N ILE A 45 -6.32 -5.30 2.55
CA ILE A 45 -6.42 -6.64 2.01
C ILE A 45 -5.33 -7.48 2.65
N ASN A 46 -5.74 -8.50 3.38
CA ASN A 46 -4.82 -9.44 4.00
C ASN A 46 -4.25 -10.36 2.94
N TYR A 47 -2.94 -10.37 2.87
CA TYR A 47 -2.23 -11.25 1.98
C TYR A 47 -1.08 -11.90 2.76
N ALA A 48 -1.13 -13.21 2.88
CA ALA A 48 -0.06 -13.97 3.52
C ALA A 48 0.81 -14.57 2.42
N LEU A 49 2.04 -14.10 2.36
CA LEU A 49 3.00 -14.60 1.40
C LEU A 49 3.63 -15.88 1.95
N ASN A 50 3.15 -17.02 1.52
CA ASN A 50 3.70 -18.30 1.95
C ASN A 50 4.85 -18.76 1.05
N GLU A 51 4.70 -18.60 -0.26
CA GLU A 51 5.67 -19.09 -1.24
C GLU A 51 5.78 -18.11 -2.41
N PRO A 52 6.75 -17.17 -2.37
CA PRO A 52 6.79 -16.05 -3.32
C PRO A 52 7.09 -16.41 -4.77
N PHE A 53 7.57 -17.62 -5.04
CA PHE A 53 8.00 -17.98 -6.40
C PHE A 53 7.06 -18.95 -7.12
N GLU A 54 5.96 -19.31 -6.52
CA GLU A 54 5.00 -20.19 -7.15
C GLU A 54 4.04 -19.41 -8.05
N THR A 55 3.66 -20.01 -9.17
CA THR A 55 2.66 -19.46 -10.09
C THR A 55 1.36 -19.15 -9.36
N LYS A 56 0.99 -20.02 -8.44
CA LYS A 56 -0.20 -19.88 -7.61
C LYS A 56 -0.16 -18.61 -6.76
N TRP A 57 1.00 -18.26 -6.22
CA TRP A 57 1.18 -17.02 -5.47
C TRP A 57 0.87 -15.80 -6.35
N LYS A 58 1.41 -15.76 -7.56
CA LYS A 58 1.17 -14.64 -8.48
C LYS A 58 -0.30 -14.47 -8.82
N THR A 59 -0.98 -15.56 -9.09
CA THR A 59 -2.41 -15.53 -9.37
C THR A 59 -3.22 -15.00 -8.20
N GLN A 60 -2.93 -15.47 -7.00
CA GLN A 60 -3.62 -15.01 -5.79
C GLN A 60 -3.31 -13.54 -5.52
N CYS A 61 -2.07 -13.15 -5.67
CA CYS A 61 -1.63 -11.77 -5.46
C CYS A 61 -2.31 -10.82 -6.44
N GLU A 62 -2.37 -11.19 -7.71
CA GLU A 62 -3.07 -10.40 -8.72
C GLU A 62 -4.54 -10.18 -8.34
N GLY A 63 -5.21 -11.23 -7.88
CA GLY A 63 -6.58 -11.11 -7.40
C GLY A 63 -6.73 -10.12 -6.24
N ARG A 64 -5.78 -10.13 -5.32
CA ARG A 64 -5.78 -9.20 -4.18
C ARG A 64 -5.55 -7.77 -4.63
N ILE A 65 -4.58 -7.56 -5.50
CA ILE A 65 -4.31 -6.22 -6.05
C ILE A 65 -5.52 -5.71 -6.82
N ASN A 66 -6.16 -6.59 -7.58
CA ASN A 66 -7.32 -6.21 -8.38
C ASN A 66 -8.51 -5.78 -7.50
N GLN A 67 -8.64 -6.32 -6.30
CA GLN A 67 -9.66 -5.92 -5.34
C GLN A 67 -9.37 -4.54 -4.71
N ALA A 68 -8.13 -4.12 -4.73
CA ALA A 68 -7.74 -2.85 -4.13
C ALA A 68 -8.00 -1.68 -5.08
N SER A 69 -8.17 -0.49 -4.51
CA SER A 69 -8.21 0.76 -5.27
C SER A 69 -6.85 1.45 -5.27
N VAL A 70 -6.00 1.14 -4.30
CA VAL A 70 -4.69 1.74 -4.16
C VAL A 70 -3.70 0.71 -3.65
N THR A 71 -2.46 0.79 -4.12
CA THR A 71 -1.34 0.02 -3.60
C THR A 71 -0.37 0.97 -2.91
N ILE A 72 -0.04 0.66 -1.66
CA ILE A 72 0.98 1.38 -0.90
C ILE A 72 2.22 0.50 -0.81
N CYS A 73 3.36 1.03 -1.20
CA CYS A 73 4.64 0.37 -1.02
C CYS A 73 5.33 0.92 0.22
N LEU A 74 5.55 0.07 1.21
CA LEU A 74 6.33 0.43 2.40
C LEU A 74 7.81 0.21 2.08
N ILE A 75 8.58 1.29 2.08
CA ILE A 75 9.98 1.28 1.67
C ILE A 75 10.88 1.22 2.89
N GLY A 76 11.49 0.06 3.10
CA GLY A 76 12.50 -0.15 4.12
C GLY A 76 13.89 -0.27 3.49
N ARG A 77 14.81 -0.90 4.22
CA ARG A 77 16.22 -0.95 3.83
C ARG A 77 16.49 -1.81 2.59
N GLN A 78 15.70 -2.84 2.35
CA GLN A 78 15.95 -3.81 1.27
C GLN A 78 14.77 -3.93 0.30
N THR A 79 13.76 -3.12 0.43
CA THR A 79 12.54 -3.21 -0.39
C THR A 79 12.84 -3.08 -1.88
N TYR A 80 13.78 -2.20 -2.23
CA TYR A 80 14.14 -1.90 -3.62
C TYR A 80 14.59 -3.13 -4.42
N SER A 81 15.15 -4.14 -3.75
CA SER A 81 15.74 -5.31 -4.40
C SER A 81 14.84 -6.55 -4.33
N ARG A 82 13.66 -6.46 -3.76
CA ARG A 82 12.79 -7.63 -3.57
C ARG A 82 11.94 -7.88 -4.82
N GLU A 83 12.15 -9.05 -5.42
CA GLU A 83 11.43 -9.44 -6.63
C GLU A 83 9.91 -9.44 -6.44
N ALA A 84 9.44 -9.91 -5.28
CA ALA A 84 8.02 -9.93 -4.97
C ALA A 84 7.43 -8.51 -4.97
N VAL A 85 8.12 -7.57 -4.34
CA VAL A 85 7.67 -6.17 -4.30
C VAL A 85 7.65 -5.58 -5.71
N ILE A 86 8.72 -5.78 -6.47
CA ILE A 86 8.81 -5.27 -7.84
C ILE A 86 7.67 -5.83 -8.70
N TRP A 87 7.40 -7.12 -8.57
CA TRP A 87 6.31 -7.75 -9.30
C TRP A 87 4.94 -7.17 -8.90
N GLU A 88 4.71 -7.00 -7.59
CA GLU A 88 3.45 -6.45 -7.07
C GLU A 88 3.23 -5.02 -7.55
N LEU A 89 4.27 -4.20 -7.56
CA LEU A 89 4.17 -2.82 -8.05
C LEU A 89 3.87 -2.79 -9.54
N ASN A 90 4.60 -3.56 -10.34
CA ASN A 90 4.35 -3.63 -11.77
C ASN A 90 2.94 -4.11 -12.08
N LYS A 91 2.45 -5.11 -11.35
CA LYS A 91 1.09 -5.60 -11.50
C LYS A 91 0.06 -4.52 -11.12
N SER A 92 0.32 -3.77 -10.09
CA SER A 92 -0.54 -2.67 -9.68
C SER A 92 -0.69 -1.62 -10.78
N TYR A 93 0.41 -1.22 -11.40
CA TYR A 93 0.36 -0.29 -12.54
C TYR A 93 -0.35 -0.89 -13.74
N GLU A 94 -0.08 -2.14 -14.03
CA GLU A 94 -0.73 -2.85 -15.14
C GLU A 94 -2.24 -2.88 -14.98
N LEU A 95 -2.73 -3.04 -13.74
CA LEU A 95 -4.15 -3.06 -13.43
C LEU A 95 -4.75 -1.65 -13.24
N GLY A 96 -3.98 -0.60 -13.51
CA GLY A 96 -4.46 0.78 -13.43
C GLY A 96 -4.69 1.29 -12.02
N LYS A 97 -4.03 0.72 -11.03
CA LYS A 97 -4.19 1.14 -9.64
C LYS A 97 -3.37 2.37 -9.33
N LYS A 98 -3.85 3.18 -8.40
CA LYS A 98 -3.07 4.25 -7.79
C LYS A 98 -1.98 3.62 -6.94
N VAL A 99 -0.75 4.11 -7.07
CA VAL A 99 0.40 3.58 -6.32
C VAL A 99 1.18 4.73 -5.73
N PHE A 100 1.53 4.63 -4.46
CA PHE A 100 2.50 5.53 -3.86
C PHE A 100 3.34 4.79 -2.82
N GLY A 101 4.49 5.38 -2.51
CA GLY A 101 5.42 4.81 -1.54
C GLY A 101 5.45 5.57 -0.23
N ILE A 102 5.80 4.89 0.84
CA ILE A 102 6.02 5.47 2.16
C ILE A 102 7.37 4.98 2.67
N VAL A 103 8.28 5.92 2.95
CA VAL A 103 9.58 5.61 3.54
C VAL A 103 9.42 5.38 5.04
N ILE A 104 9.81 4.19 5.50
CA ILE A 104 9.67 3.79 6.91
C ILE A 104 10.74 4.44 7.77
N TYR A 105 11.99 4.43 7.30
CA TYR A 105 13.16 4.86 8.08
C TYR A 105 13.65 6.20 7.57
N ARG A 106 13.08 7.26 8.09
CA ARG A 106 13.30 8.63 7.62
C ARG A 106 14.75 9.08 7.62
N LYS A 107 15.53 8.64 8.61
CA LYS A 107 16.91 9.07 8.80
C LYS A 107 17.92 8.18 8.10
N GLU A 108 17.46 7.15 7.41
CA GLU A 108 18.33 6.23 6.71
C GLU A 108 18.28 6.47 5.21
N GLN A 109 19.33 6.08 4.51
CA GLN A 109 19.30 6.08 3.06
C GLN A 109 18.46 4.89 2.61
N ASN A 110 17.39 5.20 1.87
CA ASN A 110 16.48 4.19 1.34
C ASN A 110 16.47 4.30 -0.18
N TYR A 111 16.72 3.18 -0.83
CA TYR A 111 16.58 3.09 -2.28
C TYR A 111 15.14 2.72 -2.60
N TRP A 112 14.60 3.37 -3.62
CA TRP A 112 13.22 3.11 -4.01
C TRP A 112 13.15 1.97 -5.03
N PRO A 113 12.13 1.11 -4.96
CA PRO A 113 11.88 0.14 -6.03
C PRO A 113 11.76 0.84 -7.38
N GLN A 114 12.39 0.25 -8.38
CA GLN A 114 12.46 0.85 -9.72
C GLN A 114 11.09 1.21 -10.31
N PRO A 115 10.02 0.39 -10.15
CA PRO A 115 8.73 0.77 -10.71
C PRO A 115 8.20 2.11 -10.21
N LEU A 116 8.44 2.45 -8.93
CA LEU A 116 8.03 3.76 -8.39
C LEU A 116 8.70 4.90 -9.14
N ILE A 117 9.96 4.72 -9.51
CA ILE A 117 10.73 5.72 -10.25
C ILE A 117 10.24 5.80 -11.69
N THR A 118 10.09 4.66 -12.34
CA THR A 118 9.67 4.56 -13.73
C THR A 118 8.32 5.22 -13.96
N TYR A 119 7.36 4.97 -13.08
CA TYR A 119 6.01 5.53 -13.19
C TYR A 119 5.84 6.85 -12.46
N LYS A 120 6.92 7.39 -11.89
CA LYS A 120 6.93 8.70 -11.20
C LYS A 120 5.87 8.78 -10.10
N SER A 121 5.70 7.69 -9.35
CA SER A 121 4.77 7.65 -8.24
C SER A 121 5.25 8.54 -7.10
N PRO A 122 4.34 9.21 -6.39
CA PRO A 122 4.72 9.96 -5.20
C PRO A 122 5.30 9.03 -4.13
N VAL A 123 6.31 9.53 -3.41
CA VAL A 123 6.89 8.84 -2.28
C VAL A 123 6.93 9.82 -1.11
N TYR A 124 6.39 9.41 0.02
CA TYR A 124 6.28 10.24 1.21
C TYR A 124 7.05 9.62 2.36
N TYR A 125 7.43 10.46 3.32
CA TYR A 125 7.90 9.95 4.60
C TYR A 125 6.70 9.53 5.46
N TRP A 126 6.95 8.66 6.43
CA TRP A 126 5.92 8.19 7.33
C TRP A 126 5.34 9.35 8.15
N ASP A 127 4.08 9.66 7.86
CA ASP A 127 3.33 10.71 8.53
C ASP A 127 1.86 10.46 8.27
N ILE A 128 1.09 10.21 9.30
CA ILE A 128 -0.30 9.79 9.12
C ILE A 128 -1.14 10.81 8.38
N PRO A 129 -1.12 12.11 8.72
CA PRO A 129 -1.87 13.08 7.91
C PRO A 129 -1.50 13.08 6.43
N THR A 130 -0.20 12.95 6.12
CA THR A 130 0.27 12.88 4.74
C THR A 130 -0.28 11.64 4.02
N ILE A 131 -0.25 10.49 4.70
CA ILE A 131 -0.76 9.24 4.14
C ILE A 131 -2.26 9.36 3.85
N VAL A 132 -3.02 9.93 4.77
CA VAL A 132 -4.46 10.13 4.59
C VAL A 132 -4.75 11.05 3.41
N ASN A 133 -4.01 12.14 3.29
CA ASN A 133 -4.14 13.06 2.16
C ASN A 133 -3.82 12.36 0.84
N ALA A 134 -2.78 11.53 0.83
CA ALA A 134 -2.41 10.77 -0.36
C ALA A 134 -3.50 9.76 -0.75
N LEU A 135 -4.13 9.12 0.24
CA LEU A 135 -5.23 8.18 0.00
C LEU A 135 -6.47 8.90 -0.55
N ASN A 136 -6.72 10.11 -0.12
CA ASN A 136 -7.90 10.88 -0.52
C ASN A 136 -7.73 11.63 -1.84
N SER A 137 -6.50 11.80 -2.31
CA SER A 137 -6.28 12.49 -3.59
C SER A 137 -6.59 11.56 -4.78
N PRO A 138 -6.97 12.15 -5.92
CA PRO A 138 -7.31 11.37 -7.13
C PRO A 138 -6.18 10.53 -7.67
#